data_abdc622fbed5460c00b02af4142db947
#
_entry.id   abdc622fbed5460c00b02af4142db947
#
_cell.length_a   1.000
_cell.length_b   1.000
_cell.length_c   1.000
_cell.angle_alpha   90.00
_cell.angle_beta   90.00
_cell.angle_gamma   90.00
#
_symmetry.space_group_name_H-M   'P 1'
#
loop_
_entity.id
_entity.type
_entity.pdbx_description
1 polymer ?
#
loop_
_entity_poly.entity_id
_entity_poly.type
_entity_poly.pdbx_seq_one_letter_code
_entity_poly.pdbx_strand_id
1 'polypeptide(L)'
;MKPLPHTRSCFVCGESNPVGLKLRFETDGQVVRARFIPRVEHVGFRQTVHGGLIATLLDEIMVWGCAVRTKRFAFCAELAVRFIRPVRPDEALVATAELVADRRGKLFEAKADLRNPAGVVLATATGKYLPIKHAEATEMATDFVGDPS
;
A
#
# COMPACT_ATOMS: atom_id res chain seq x y z
N MET A 1 10.67 13.03 -3.76
CA MET A 1 10.52 11.61 -3.39
C MET A 1 11.12 10.72 -4.46
N LYS A 2 11.69 9.60 -4.05
CA LYS A 2 12.33 8.63 -4.93
C LYS A 2 11.34 7.53 -5.28
N PRO A 3 11.20 7.10 -6.55
CA PRO A 3 10.33 6.00 -6.92
C PRO A 3 10.82 4.68 -6.31
N LEU A 4 9.88 3.86 -5.89
CA LEU A 4 10.11 2.50 -5.42
C LEU A 4 9.91 1.51 -6.58
N PRO A 5 10.53 0.32 -6.53
CA PRO A 5 10.27 -0.71 -7.51
C PRO A 5 8.83 -1.23 -7.41
N HIS A 6 8.38 -1.91 -8.46
CA HIS A 6 7.07 -2.57 -8.52
C HIS A 6 7.24 -3.99 -9.01
N THR A 7 6.17 -4.77 -8.98
CA THR A 7 6.21 -6.17 -9.43
C THR A 7 5.62 -6.33 -10.83
N ARG A 8 5.68 -7.56 -11.35
CA ARG A 8 4.99 -7.95 -12.58
C ARG A 8 3.60 -8.50 -12.30
N SER A 9 3.45 -9.29 -11.25
CA SER A 9 2.23 -10.10 -11.03
C SER A 9 1.30 -9.58 -9.94
N CYS A 10 1.73 -8.72 -9.05
CA CYS A 10 0.94 -8.24 -7.92
C CYS A 10 -0.35 -7.54 -8.37
N PHE A 11 -1.44 -7.81 -7.70
CA PHE A 11 -2.73 -7.14 -7.95
C PHE A 11 -2.65 -5.63 -7.78
N VAL A 12 -1.84 -5.13 -6.85
CA VAL A 12 -1.75 -3.69 -6.57
C VAL A 12 -0.76 -3.00 -7.50
N CYS A 13 0.47 -3.49 -7.62
CA CYS A 13 1.54 -2.82 -8.37
C CYS A 13 2.02 -3.57 -9.61
N GLY A 14 1.44 -4.72 -9.94
CA GLY A 14 1.90 -5.56 -11.03
C GLY A 14 1.64 -4.97 -12.41
N GLU A 15 2.69 -4.68 -13.17
CA GLU A 15 2.57 -4.08 -14.49
C GLU A 15 1.92 -5.02 -15.51
N SER A 16 2.04 -6.34 -15.31
CA SER A 16 1.52 -7.36 -16.20
C SER A 16 0.20 -7.98 -15.75
N ASN A 17 -0.32 -7.58 -14.58
CA ASN A 17 -1.59 -8.10 -14.09
C ASN A 17 -2.75 -7.38 -14.80
N PRO A 18 -3.57 -8.10 -15.60
CA PRO A 18 -4.62 -7.47 -16.42
C PRO A 18 -5.73 -6.82 -15.61
N VAL A 19 -5.93 -7.24 -14.35
CA VAL A 19 -6.93 -6.65 -13.46
C VAL A 19 -6.30 -5.81 -12.35
N GLY A 20 -4.99 -5.58 -12.46
CA GLY A 20 -4.22 -4.87 -11.44
C GLY A 20 -4.51 -3.38 -11.38
N LEU A 21 -4.24 -2.79 -10.23
CA LEU A 21 -4.39 -1.36 -10.00
C LEU A 21 -3.23 -0.55 -10.58
N LYS A 22 -2.11 -1.19 -10.82
CA LYS A 22 -0.87 -0.63 -11.40
C LYS A 22 -0.37 0.60 -10.66
N LEU A 23 -0.46 0.55 -9.34
CA LEU A 23 0.00 1.64 -8.49
C LEU A 23 1.52 1.75 -8.51
N ARG A 24 1.99 2.96 -8.32
CA ARG A 24 3.41 3.27 -8.18
C ARG A 24 3.64 4.01 -6.88
N PHE A 25 4.67 3.60 -6.17
CA PHE A 25 5.01 4.11 -4.85
C PHE A 25 6.26 4.94 -4.94
N GLU A 26 6.35 5.96 -4.10
CA GLU A 26 7.54 6.78 -3.94
C GLU A 26 7.79 7.05 -2.46
N THR A 27 9.04 7.37 -2.10
CA THR A 27 9.42 7.57 -0.70
C THR A 27 10.48 8.65 -0.56
N ASP A 28 10.46 9.30 0.61
CA ASP A 28 11.57 10.14 1.09
C ASP A 28 12.51 9.38 2.04
N GLY A 29 12.30 8.07 2.21
CA GLY A 29 13.04 7.22 3.13
C GLY A 29 12.33 6.98 4.45
N GLN A 30 11.28 7.73 4.76
CA GLN A 30 10.48 7.58 5.97
C GLN A 30 9.02 7.31 5.66
N VAL A 31 8.45 8.11 4.78
CA VAL A 31 7.05 8.01 4.36
C VAL A 31 7.00 7.43 2.95
N VAL A 32 6.01 6.60 2.70
CA VAL A 32 5.69 6.11 1.36
C VAL A 32 4.42 6.79 0.90
N ARG A 33 4.38 7.16 -0.38
CA ARG A 33 3.22 7.80 -0.98
C ARG A 33 2.85 7.12 -2.29
N ALA A 34 1.55 7.06 -2.56
CA ALA A 34 1.01 6.60 -3.85
C ALA A 34 -0.16 7.49 -4.24
N ARG A 35 -0.31 7.71 -5.55
CA ARG A 35 -1.48 8.37 -6.12
C ARG A 35 -2.35 7.32 -6.79
N PHE A 36 -3.66 7.46 -6.61
CA PHE A 36 -4.62 6.51 -7.15
C PHE A 36 -5.87 7.24 -7.63
N ILE A 37 -6.26 6.96 -8.86
CA ILE A 37 -7.53 7.46 -9.41
C ILE A 37 -8.44 6.26 -9.61
N PRO A 38 -9.44 6.05 -8.71
CA PRO A 38 -10.36 4.93 -8.87
C PRO A 38 -11.20 5.10 -10.11
N ARG A 39 -11.51 3.98 -10.75
CA ARG A 39 -12.36 3.93 -11.95
C ARG A 39 -13.74 3.40 -11.59
N VAL A 40 -14.65 3.47 -12.53
CA VAL A 40 -16.02 2.96 -12.36
C VAL A 40 -16.04 1.47 -12.01
N GLU A 41 -15.07 0.68 -12.50
CA GLU A 41 -14.94 -0.75 -12.19
C GLU A 41 -14.57 -1.02 -10.73
N HIS A 42 -14.15 0.01 -10.00
CA HIS A 42 -13.74 -0.09 -8.59
C HIS A 42 -14.88 0.24 -7.63
N VAL A 43 -16.06 0.59 -8.14
CA VAL A 43 -17.18 0.93 -7.27
C VAL A 43 -17.80 -0.32 -6.63
N GLY A 44 -18.25 -0.12 -5.40
CA GLY A 44 -19.08 -1.09 -4.71
C GLY A 44 -20.53 -0.62 -4.72
N PHE A 45 -20.93 0.01 -3.64
CA PHE A 45 -22.31 0.39 -3.40
C PHE A 45 -22.47 1.90 -3.59
N ARG A 46 -23.59 2.34 -4.21
CA ARG A 46 -23.95 3.77 -4.40
C ARG A 46 -22.84 4.61 -5.04
N GLN A 47 -22.20 4.08 -6.06
CA GLN A 47 -21.12 4.78 -6.76
C GLN A 47 -19.97 5.25 -5.85
N THR A 48 -19.76 4.56 -4.75
CA THR A 48 -18.59 4.74 -3.91
C THR A 48 -17.59 3.64 -4.21
N VAL A 49 -16.31 3.96 -4.10
CA VAL A 49 -15.24 2.97 -4.26
C VAL A 49 -15.41 1.89 -3.19
N HIS A 50 -15.30 0.63 -3.58
CA HIS A 50 -15.46 -0.50 -2.68
C HIS A 50 -14.46 -0.43 -1.52
N GLY A 51 -14.96 -0.59 -0.28
CA GLY A 51 -14.12 -0.52 0.91
C GLY A 51 -12.98 -1.53 0.92
N GLY A 52 -13.21 -2.73 0.37
CA GLY A 52 -12.16 -3.73 0.22
C GLY A 52 -11.03 -3.30 -0.70
N LEU A 53 -11.32 -2.49 -1.72
CA LEU A 53 -10.28 -1.93 -2.58
C LEU A 53 -9.43 -0.90 -1.82
N ILE A 54 -10.06 -0.04 -1.05
CA ILE A 54 -9.37 0.93 -0.19
C ILE A 54 -8.48 0.20 0.81
N ALA A 55 -9.00 -0.85 1.43
CA ALA A 55 -8.22 -1.69 2.34
C ALA A 55 -7.01 -2.31 1.65
N THR A 56 -7.16 -2.79 0.41
CA THR A 56 -6.07 -3.33 -0.40
C THR A 56 -4.96 -2.29 -0.63
N LEU A 57 -5.34 -1.08 -1.01
CA LEU A 57 -4.40 0.01 -1.22
C LEU A 57 -3.64 0.35 0.06
N LEU A 58 -4.36 0.50 1.18
CA LEU A 58 -3.75 0.86 2.45
C LEU A 58 -2.86 -0.24 3.00
N ASP A 59 -3.22 -1.51 2.79
CA ASP A 59 -2.39 -2.65 3.15
C ASP A 59 -1.04 -2.62 2.41
N GLU A 60 -1.08 -2.52 1.10
CA GLU A 60 0.13 -2.54 0.28
C GLU A 60 1.06 -1.37 0.60
N ILE A 61 0.52 -0.17 0.78
CA ILE A 61 1.35 0.99 1.07
C ILE A 61 2.01 0.88 2.46
N MET A 62 1.35 0.21 3.42
CA MET A 62 1.95 -0.05 4.73
C MET A 62 3.05 -1.10 4.66
N VAL A 63 2.93 -2.10 3.78
CA VAL A 63 4.03 -3.06 3.52
C VAL A 63 5.28 -2.29 3.06
N TRP A 64 5.12 -1.35 2.15
CA TRP A 64 6.23 -0.50 1.70
C TRP A 64 6.72 0.43 2.80
N GLY A 65 5.82 0.96 3.63
CA GLY A 65 6.18 1.76 4.80
C GLY A 65 7.11 1.02 5.75
N CYS A 66 6.85 -0.27 5.96
CA CYS A 66 7.75 -1.13 6.73
C CYS A 66 9.07 -1.37 5.99
N ALA A 67 9.01 -1.71 4.70
CA ALA A 67 10.18 -2.11 3.92
C ALA A 67 11.22 -0.99 3.77
N VAL A 68 10.78 0.25 3.55
CA VAL A 68 11.73 1.37 3.38
C VAL A 68 12.54 1.64 4.65
N ARG A 69 11.97 1.35 5.82
CA ARG A 69 12.62 1.58 7.11
C ARG A 69 13.41 0.38 7.61
N THR A 70 12.90 -0.83 7.41
CA THR A 70 13.49 -2.06 7.96
C THR A 70 14.35 -2.83 6.97
N LYS A 71 14.22 -2.49 5.66
CA LYS A 71 14.84 -3.23 4.55
C LYS A 71 14.34 -4.67 4.46
N ARG A 72 13.16 -4.94 4.97
CA ARG A 72 12.52 -6.25 4.94
C ARG A 72 11.07 -6.13 4.52
N PHE A 73 10.63 -7.05 3.65
CA PHE A 73 9.21 -7.23 3.35
C PHE A 73 8.53 -8.04 4.45
N ALA A 74 7.23 -7.88 4.57
CA ALA A 74 6.43 -8.52 5.61
C ALA A 74 5.05 -8.85 5.09
N PHE A 75 4.44 -9.89 5.67
CA PHE A 75 3.04 -10.24 5.42
C PHE A 75 2.14 -9.56 6.43
N CYS A 76 0.96 -9.12 6.00
CA CYS A 76 -0.05 -8.58 6.88
C CYS A 76 -0.60 -9.67 7.79
N ALA A 77 -0.48 -9.45 9.10
CA ALA A 77 -1.07 -10.32 10.11
C ALA A 77 -2.41 -9.78 10.63
N GLU A 78 -2.54 -8.45 10.68
CA GLU A 78 -3.75 -7.79 11.15
C GLU A 78 -3.87 -6.43 10.48
N LEU A 79 -5.07 -6.12 10.00
CA LEU A 79 -5.37 -4.86 9.32
C LEU A 79 -6.64 -4.28 9.91
N ALA A 80 -6.57 -3.03 10.34
CA ALA A 80 -7.74 -2.27 10.79
C ALA A 80 -7.88 -1.03 9.91
N VAL A 81 -9.03 -0.87 9.27
CA VAL A 81 -9.34 0.28 8.41
C VAL A 81 -10.52 1.02 8.99
N ARG A 82 -10.39 2.34 9.09
CA ARG A 82 -11.48 3.21 9.46
C ARG A 82 -11.90 4.02 8.24
N PHE A 83 -13.15 3.83 7.80
CA PHE A 83 -13.73 4.57 6.68
C PHE A 83 -14.43 5.81 7.24
N ILE A 84 -13.91 6.98 6.91
CA ILE A 84 -14.36 8.24 7.50
C ILE A 84 -15.35 8.94 6.58
N ARG A 85 -15.07 8.97 5.27
CA ARG A 85 -15.91 9.58 4.25
C ARG A 85 -15.98 8.70 3.01
N PRO A 86 -17.08 8.76 2.25
CA PRO A 86 -17.18 8.04 0.98
C PRO A 86 -16.09 8.46 0.01
N VAL A 87 -15.54 7.50 -0.71
CA VAL A 87 -14.55 7.72 -1.77
C VAL A 87 -15.28 7.61 -3.10
N ARG A 88 -15.16 8.64 -3.94
CA ARG A 88 -15.80 8.67 -5.25
C ARG A 88 -14.84 8.22 -6.33
N PRO A 89 -15.33 7.56 -7.41
CA PRO A 89 -14.49 7.29 -8.57
C PRO A 89 -14.07 8.61 -9.23
N ASP A 90 -12.97 8.56 -10.00
CA ASP A 90 -12.40 9.67 -10.76
C ASP A 90 -11.75 10.79 -9.92
N GLU A 91 -11.73 10.67 -8.61
CA GLU A 91 -10.96 11.58 -7.76
C GLU A 91 -9.49 11.14 -7.69
N ALA A 92 -8.57 12.10 -7.77
CA ALA A 92 -7.13 11.84 -7.61
C ALA A 92 -6.80 11.72 -6.12
N LEU A 93 -6.77 10.50 -5.62
CA LEU A 93 -6.48 10.22 -4.20
C LEU A 93 -4.98 10.15 -3.94
N VAL A 94 -4.58 10.47 -2.71
CA VAL A 94 -3.21 10.28 -2.22
C VAL A 94 -3.25 9.42 -0.97
N ALA A 95 -2.54 8.31 -1.02
CA ALA A 95 -2.31 7.45 0.14
C ALA A 95 -0.90 7.68 0.68
N THR A 96 -0.76 7.69 2.00
CA THR A 96 0.55 7.77 2.65
C THR A 96 0.64 6.72 3.75
N ALA A 97 1.84 6.20 4.00
CA ALA A 97 2.08 5.24 5.08
C ALA A 97 3.46 5.41 5.66
N GLU A 98 3.60 5.02 6.92
CA GLU A 98 4.89 5.00 7.60
C GLU A 98 4.94 3.88 8.65
N LEU A 99 6.15 3.44 8.94
CA LEU A 99 6.42 2.52 10.04
C LEU A 99 6.19 3.24 11.37
N VAL A 100 5.44 2.62 12.27
CA VAL A 100 5.19 3.12 13.63
C VAL A 100 6.13 2.47 14.63
N ALA A 101 6.32 1.14 14.53
CA ALA A 101 7.15 0.40 15.45
C ALA A 101 7.78 -0.82 14.78
N ASP A 102 9.01 -1.09 15.16
CA ASP A 102 9.74 -2.33 14.84
C ASP A 102 10.00 -3.05 16.15
N ARG A 103 9.30 -4.16 16.36
CA ARG A 103 9.39 -4.95 17.59
C ARG A 103 10.47 -6.01 17.43
N ARG A 104 11.73 -5.61 17.58
CA ARG A 104 12.91 -6.50 17.55
C ARG A 104 13.04 -7.30 16.25
N GLY A 105 12.62 -6.76 15.13
CA GLY A 105 12.64 -7.45 13.86
C GLY A 105 11.68 -8.63 13.76
N LYS A 106 10.72 -8.77 14.69
CA LYS A 106 9.77 -9.88 14.75
C LYS A 106 8.35 -9.49 14.37
N LEU A 107 7.99 -8.22 14.60
CA LEU A 107 6.69 -7.67 14.28
C LEU A 107 6.88 -6.20 13.92
N PHE A 108 6.31 -5.78 12.80
CA PHE A 108 6.26 -4.37 12.41
C PHE A 108 4.84 -3.83 12.55
N GLU A 109 4.73 -2.60 12.98
CA GLU A 109 3.46 -1.89 13.02
C GLU A 109 3.56 -0.67 12.13
N ALA A 110 2.52 -0.42 11.33
CA ALA A 110 2.46 0.69 10.40
C ALA A 110 1.12 1.39 10.46
N LYS A 111 1.07 2.62 9.97
CA LYS A 111 -0.16 3.39 9.81
C LYS A 111 -0.20 4.01 8.42
N ALA A 112 -1.42 4.28 7.96
CA ALA A 112 -1.66 4.90 6.67
C ALA A 112 -2.89 5.79 6.69
N ASP A 113 -2.96 6.72 5.74
CA ASP A 113 -4.17 7.48 5.47
C ASP A 113 -4.40 7.63 3.96
N LEU A 114 -5.64 7.93 3.62
CA LEU A 114 -6.08 8.20 2.26
C LEU A 114 -6.76 9.57 2.24
N ARG A 115 -6.31 10.44 1.34
CA ARG A 115 -6.83 11.81 1.22
C ARG A 115 -7.32 12.11 -0.19
N ASN A 116 -8.32 12.98 -0.27
CA ASN A 116 -8.79 13.52 -1.54
C ASN A 116 -7.90 14.68 -2.02
N PRO A 117 -8.14 15.26 -3.21
CA PRO A 117 -7.34 16.37 -3.71
C PRO A 117 -7.36 17.62 -2.82
N ALA A 118 -8.40 17.80 -2.02
CA ALA A 118 -8.50 18.91 -1.07
C ALA A 118 -7.73 18.65 0.24
N GLY A 119 -7.11 17.48 0.38
CA GLY A 119 -6.37 17.11 1.59
C GLY A 119 -7.23 16.57 2.72
N VAL A 120 -8.51 16.31 2.48
CA VAL A 120 -9.42 15.75 3.48
C VAL A 120 -9.15 14.26 3.63
N VAL A 121 -9.01 13.79 4.88
CA VAL A 121 -8.81 12.39 5.20
C VAL A 121 -10.12 11.61 4.96
N LEU A 122 -10.08 10.63 4.08
CA LEU A 122 -11.21 9.78 3.72
C LEU A 122 -11.20 8.44 4.46
N ALA A 123 -10.02 7.92 4.73
CA ALA A 123 -9.83 6.67 5.45
C ALA A 123 -8.48 6.66 6.15
N THR A 124 -8.40 5.92 7.24
CA THR A 124 -7.14 5.65 7.95
C THR A 124 -7.00 4.16 8.18
N ALA A 125 -5.76 3.71 8.37
CA ALA A 125 -5.51 2.30 8.66
C ALA A 125 -4.33 2.15 9.61
N THR A 126 -4.35 1.04 10.34
CA THR A 126 -3.21 0.51 11.08
C THR A 126 -3.04 -0.95 10.72
N GLY A 127 -1.81 -1.43 10.74
CA GLY A 127 -1.52 -2.81 10.39
C GLY A 127 -0.38 -3.38 11.22
N LYS A 128 -0.42 -4.69 11.40
CA LYS A 128 0.64 -5.49 12.00
C LYS A 128 1.18 -6.45 10.96
N TYR A 129 2.50 -6.49 10.82
CA TYR A 129 3.17 -7.17 9.73
C TYR A 129 4.25 -8.10 10.28
N LEU A 130 4.27 -9.33 9.75
CA LEU A 130 5.26 -10.34 10.12
C LEU A 130 6.35 -10.39 9.05
N PRO A 131 7.62 -10.15 9.42
CA PRO A 131 8.71 -10.17 8.45
C PRO A 131 8.81 -11.50 7.71
N ILE A 132 9.03 -11.41 6.40
CA ILE A 132 9.20 -12.58 5.52
C ILE A 132 10.58 -13.16 5.73
N LYS A 133 10.67 -14.49 5.75
CA LYS A 133 11.95 -15.21 5.86
C LYS A 133 12.81 -14.94 4.64
N HIS A 134 14.13 -14.93 4.83
CA HIS A 134 15.09 -14.59 3.78
C HIS A 134 14.91 -15.44 2.50
N ALA A 135 14.69 -16.75 2.64
CA ALA A 135 14.49 -17.63 1.48
C ALA A 135 13.28 -17.23 0.65
N GLU A 136 12.15 -16.88 1.28
CA GLU A 136 10.94 -16.43 0.62
C GLU A 136 11.14 -15.04 -0.01
N ALA A 137 11.85 -14.15 0.66
CA ALA A 137 12.16 -12.82 0.14
C ALA A 137 13.02 -12.90 -1.12
N THR A 138 13.97 -13.83 -1.18
CA THR A 138 14.82 -14.07 -2.35
C THR A 138 13.97 -14.52 -3.55
N GLU A 139 13.02 -15.42 -3.32
CA GLU A 139 12.08 -15.88 -4.36
C GLU A 139 11.19 -14.74 -4.84
N MET A 140 10.63 -13.95 -3.94
CA MET A 140 9.80 -12.80 -4.27
C MET A 140 10.53 -11.75 -5.11
N ALA A 141 11.83 -11.57 -4.87
CA ALA A 141 12.64 -10.58 -5.58
C ALA A 141 12.66 -10.82 -7.10
N THR A 142 12.42 -12.04 -7.56
CA THR A 142 12.39 -12.36 -9.00
C THR A 142 11.22 -11.73 -9.74
N ASP A 143 10.16 -11.34 -9.03
CA ASP A 143 8.98 -10.70 -9.60
C ASP A 143 9.09 -9.17 -9.68
N PHE A 144 10.13 -8.59 -9.06
CA PHE A 144 10.30 -7.14 -9.07
C PHE A 144 10.85 -6.61 -10.38
N VAL A 145 10.37 -5.43 -10.76
CA VAL A 145 10.91 -4.57 -11.81
C VAL A 145 11.64 -3.43 -11.09
N GLY A 146 12.94 -3.31 -11.33
CA GLY A 146 13.79 -2.39 -10.59
C GLY A 146 14.49 -3.10 -9.43
N ASP A 147 15.25 -2.34 -8.65
CA ASP A 147 16.02 -2.85 -7.52
C ASP A 147 15.19 -2.70 -6.24
N PRO A 148 14.80 -3.82 -5.59
CA PRO A 148 14.02 -3.78 -4.36
C PRO A 148 14.85 -3.46 -3.11
N SER A 149 16.17 -3.33 -3.23
CA SER A 149 17.06 -3.09 -2.09
C SER A 149 17.15 -1.60 -1.65
#